data_e294ad0cf76a4b2e99efe5636aa5f7f3
#
_entry.id   e294ad0cf76a4b2e99efe5636aa5f7f3
#
_cell.length_a   1.000
_cell.length_b   1.000
_cell.length_c   1.000
_cell.angle_alpha   90.00
_cell.angle_beta   90.00
_cell.angle_gamma   90.00
#
_symmetry.space_group_name_H-M   'P 1'
#
loop_
_entity.id
_entity.type
_entity.pdbx_description
1 polymer ?
#
loop_
_entity_poly.entity_id
_entity_poly.type
_entity_poly.pdbx_seq_one_letter_code
_entity_poly.pdbx_strand_id
1 'polypeptide(L)' 'MYKVIVIDDEMLVRRGIVMETDWQGLNCVVVAEAGNGIEGLEAVRKYH' A
#
# COMPACT_ATOMS: atom_id res chain seq x y z
N MET A 1 10.89 -6.78 8.28
CA MET A 1 9.63 -6.75 7.50
C MET A 1 9.62 -5.51 6.61
N TYR A 2 9.34 -5.68 5.35
CA TYR A 2 9.31 -4.56 4.40
C TYR A 2 8.01 -3.78 4.54
N LYS A 3 8.11 -2.47 4.50
CA LYS A 3 6.96 -1.58 4.50
C LYS A 3 6.48 -1.41 3.06
N VAL A 4 5.19 -1.60 2.83
CA VAL A 4 4.59 -1.53 1.50
C VAL A 4 3.53 -0.43 1.47
N ILE A 5 3.53 0.32 0.39
CA ILE A 5 2.49 1.30 0.11
C ILE A 5 1.81 0.86 -1.19
N VAL A 6 0.49 0.72 -1.16
CA VAL A 6 -0.28 0.34 -2.34
C VAL A 6 -0.91 1.59 -2.94
N ILE A 7 -0.57 1.86 -4.19
CA ILE A 7 -1.06 3.05 -4.91
C ILE A 7 -1.87 2.60 -6.11
N ASP A 8 -3.14 2.95 -6.13
CA ASP A 8 -4.04 2.62 -7.23
C ASP A 8 -5.23 3.57 -7.16
N ASP A 9 -5.63 4.17 -8.30
CA ASP A 9 -6.74 5.10 -8.36
C ASP A 9 -8.11 4.41 -8.24
N GLU A 10 -8.16 3.10 -8.41
CA GLU A 10 -9.38 2.32 -8.24
C GLU A 10 -9.47 1.76 -6.83
N MET A 11 -10.33 2.34 -6.02
CA MET A 11 -10.43 1.97 -4.61
C MET A 11 -10.74 0.48 -4.40
N LEU A 12 -11.66 -0.09 -5.17
CA LEU A 12 -12.05 -1.49 -5.00
C LEU A 12 -10.90 -2.44 -5.36
N VAL A 13 -10.17 -2.12 -6.43
CA VAL A 13 -8.99 -2.91 -6.83
C VAL A 13 -7.92 -2.82 -5.75
N ARG A 14 -7.63 -1.60 -5.29
CA ARG A 14 -6.63 -1.37 -4.25
C ARG A 14 -6.98 -2.13 -2.97
N ARG A 15 -8.22 -2.05 -2.51
CA ARG A 15 -8.66 -2.76 -1.32
C ARG A 15 -8.57 -4.27 -1.48
N GLY A 16 -8.90 -4.79 -2.66
CA GLY A 16 -8.75 -6.21 -2.95
C GLY A 16 -7.30 -6.68 -2.84
N ILE A 17 -6.37 -5.91 -3.39
CA ILE A 17 -4.93 -6.23 -3.29
C ILE A 17 -4.49 -6.26 -1.82
N VAL A 18 -4.88 -5.27 -1.03
CA VAL A 18 -4.50 -5.19 0.37
C VAL A 18 -5.08 -6.36 1.17
N MET A 19 -6.34 -6.71 0.93
CA MET A 19 -7.03 -7.71 1.73
C MET A 19 -6.73 -9.16 1.32
N GLU A 20 -6.41 -9.40 0.04
CA GLU A 20 -6.24 -10.76 -0.48
C GLU A 20 -4.79 -11.23 -0.58
N THR A 21 -3.84 -10.32 -0.46
CA THR A 21 -2.41 -10.68 -0.52
C THR A 21 -1.92 -11.11 0.86
N ASP A 22 -1.20 -12.22 0.91
CA ASP A 22 -0.55 -12.69 2.14
C ASP A 22 0.75 -11.91 2.39
N TRP A 23 0.59 -10.68 2.86
CA TRP A 23 1.73 -9.79 3.12
C TRP A 23 2.69 -10.37 4.15
N GLN A 24 2.16 -10.98 5.19
CA GLN A 24 2.99 -11.57 6.23
C GLN A 24 3.84 -12.70 5.68
N GLY A 25 3.28 -13.54 4.81
CA GLY A 25 4.02 -14.59 4.14
C GLY A 25 5.15 -14.06 3.26
N LEU A 26 5.01 -12.83 2.75
CA LEU A 26 6.02 -12.15 1.95
C LEU A 26 6.99 -11.31 2.79
N ASN A 27 6.90 -11.40 4.10
CA ASN A 27 7.67 -10.57 5.03
C ASN A 27 7.44 -9.08 4.80
N CYS A 28 6.18 -8.70 4.54
CA CYS A 28 5.77 -7.34 4.25
C CYS A 28 4.63 -6.89 5.15
N VAL A 29 4.52 -5.59 5.33
CA VAL A 29 3.38 -4.98 6.01
C VAL A 29 2.91 -3.76 5.22
N VAL A 30 1.62 -3.67 4.98
CA VAL A 30 1.04 -2.49 4.31
C VAL A 30 0.88 -1.39 5.34
N VAL A 31 1.61 -0.31 5.16
CA VAL A 31 1.59 0.83 6.09
C VAL A 31 0.69 1.96 5.61
N ALA A 32 0.37 2.00 4.32
CA ALA A 32 -0.49 3.03 3.75
C ALA A 32 -1.08 2.59 2.42
N GLU A 33 -2.20 3.21 2.07
CA GLU A 33 -2.82 3.13 0.76
C GLU A 33 -2.93 4.55 0.20
N ALA A 34 -2.84 4.68 -1.11
CA ALA A 34 -2.97 5.96 -1.77
C ALA A 34 -3.77 5.81 -3.06
N GLY A 35 -4.58 6.82 -3.39
CA GLY A 35 -5.40 6.82 -4.58
C GLY A 35 -4.74 7.49 -5.79
N ASN A 36 -3.58 8.11 -5.61
CA ASN A 36 -2.85 8.76 -6.70
C ASN A 36 -1.38 8.95 -6.33
N GLY A 37 -0.59 9.45 -7.28
CA GLY A 37 0.84 9.63 -7.08
C GLY A 37 1.21 10.67 -6.02
N ILE A 38 0.40 11.72 -5.86
CA ILE A 38 0.65 12.75 -4.85
C ILE A 38 0.49 12.17 -3.45
N GLU A 39 -0.62 11.48 -3.20
CA GLU A 39 -0.85 10.79 -1.92
C GLU A 39 0.22 9.71 -1.68
N GLY A 40 0.62 9.00 -2.74
CA GLY A 40 1.66 7.99 -2.65
C GLY A 40 2.99 8.59 -2.21
N LEU A 41 3.37 9.72 -2.79
CA LEU A 41 4.59 10.40 -2.42
C LEU A 41 4.57 10.89 -0.96
N GLU A 42 3.44 11.42 -0.52
CA GLU A 42 3.25 11.81 0.87
C GLU A 42 3.40 10.62 1.82
N ALA A 43 2.84 9.47 1.44
CA ALA A 43 2.95 8.25 2.23
C ALA A 43 4.41 7.77 2.32
N VAL A 44 5.15 7.83 1.21
CA VAL A 44 6.57 7.46 1.20
C VAL A 44 7.35 8.34 2.17
N ARG A 45 7.10 9.65 2.17
CA ARG A 45 7.77 10.58 3.06
C ARG A 45 7.46 10.31 4.54
N LYS A 46 6.25 9.86 4.81
CA LYS A 46 5.81 9.58 6.19
C LYS A 46 6.35 8.25 6.72
N TYR A 47 6.43 7.23 5.86
CA TYR A 47 6.69 5.86 6.29
C TYR A 47 8.01 5.27 5.78
N HIS A 48 8.83 6.05 5.14
CA HIS A 48 10.09 5.54 4.55
C HIS A 48 11.05 4.92 5.56
#